data_dbb28f8dc8d4d05e6a45903c50666bb1
#
_entry.id   dbb28f8dc8d4d05e6a45903c50666bb1
#
_cell.length_a   1.000
_cell.length_b   1.000
_cell.length_c   1.000
_cell.angle_alpha   90.00
_cell.angle_beta   90.00
_cell.angle_gamma   90.00
#
_symmetry.space_group_name_H-M   'P 1'
#
loop_
_entity.id
_entity.type
_entity.pdbx_description
1 polymer ?
#
loop_
_entity_poly.entity_id
_entity_poly.type
_entity_poly.pdbx_seq_one_letter_code
_entity_poly.pdbx_strand_id
1 'polypeptide(L)'
;MQTVDELKAAPKEIHGLCLLNVVRGGKTPDVSFAEAEEMGYKIAIVPGLLLIQAIGACDQALADMKAEGRHPKPLADLSPADAFARVGAAEWDPRREQYREPAVKDAAE
;
A
#
# COMPACT_ATOMS: atom_id res chain seq x y z
N MET A 1 22.12 2.40 -11.13
CA MET A 1 21.90 2.70 -12.56
C MET A 1 21.24 4.06 -12.66
N GLN A 2 21.81 4.95 -13.45
CA GLN A 2 21.34 6.33 -13.58
C GLN A 2 20.90 6.68 -15.00
N THR A 3 21.14 5.78 -15.95
CA THR A 3 20.74 5.95 -17.35
C THR A 3 19.93 4.78 -17.84
N VAL A 4 19.15 4.99 -18.90
CA VAL A 4 18.37 3.93 -19.54
C VAL A 4 19.28 2.88 -20.19
N ASP A 5 20.44 3.30 -20.67
CA ASP A 5 21.41 2.38 -21.29
C ASP A 5 22.03 1.45 -20.24
N GLU A 6 22.33 1.94 -19.04
CA GLU A 6 22.75 1.09 -17.94
C GLU A 6 21.65 0.10 -17.52
N LEU A 7 20.37 0.54 -17.51
CA LEU A 7 19.25 -0.36 -17.26
C LEU A 7 19.16 -1.47 -18.30
N LYS A 8 19.34 -1.16 -19.58
CA LYS A 8 19.31 -2.15 -20.66
C LYS A 8 20.48 -3.11 -20.65
N ALA A 9 21.64 -2.66 -20.16
CA ALA A 9 22.86 -3.46 -20.11
C ALA A 9 22.81 -4.47 -18.94
N ALA A 10 22.35 -4.07 -17.78
CA ALA A 10 22.43 -4.85 -16.55
C ALA A 10 21.89 -6.29 -16.67
N PRO A 11 20.65 -6.54 -17.19
CA PRO A 11 20.15 -7.91 -17.32
C PRO A 11 20.90 -8.77 -18.34
N LYS A 12 21.67 -8.15 -19.25
CA LYS A 12 22.45 -8.86 -20.27
C LYS A 12 23.80 -9.29 -19.73
N GLU A 13 24.36 -8.52 -18.79
CA GLU A 13 25.66 -8.75 -18.20
C GLU A 13 25.61 -9.64 -16.96
N ILE A 14 24.46 -9.66 -16.26
CA ILE A 14 24.27 -10.44 -15.05
C ILE A 14 23.74 -11.83 -15.38
N HIS A 15 24.46 -12.86 -14.94
CA HIS A 15 24.00 -14.24 -15.04
C HIS A 15 22.98 -14.54 -13.95
N GLY A 16 21.69 -14.42 -14.26
CA GLY A 16 20.61 -14.71 -13.34
C GLY A 16 19.38 -13.82 -13.52
N LEU A 17 18.40 -13.99 -12.65
CA LEU A 17 17.20 -13.19 -12.65
C LEU A 17 17.48 -11.79 -12.08
N CYS A 18 17.11 -10.77 -12.84
CA CYS A 18 17.29 -9.38 -12.41
C CYS A 18 16.00 -8.80 -11.86
N LEU A 19 16.15 -8.10 -10.74
CA LEU A 19 15.11 -7.32 -10.09
C LEU A 19 15.36 -5.83 -10.33
N LEU A 20 14.30 -5.11 -10.73
CA LEU A 20 14.32 -3.65 -10.85
C LEU A 20 13.64 -3.01 -9.63
N ASN A 21 14.34 -2.09 -9.01
CA ASN A 21 13.78 -1.24 -7.95
C ASN A 21 13.33 0.08 -8.57
N VAL A 22 12.02 0.29 -8.66
CA VAL A 22 11.40 1.47 -9.26
C VAL A 22 11.01 2.46 -8.17
N VAL A 23 11.75 3.57 -8.10
CA VAL A 23 11.47 4.66 -7.15
C VAL A 23 11.23 5.94 -7.94
N ARG A 24 9.98 6.37 -8.02
CA ARG A 24 9.63 7.60 -8.72
C ARG A 24 10.31 8.80 -8.07
N GLY A 25 10.97 9.63 -8.88
CA GLY A 25 11.79 10.76 -8.38
C GLY A 25 13.12 10.35 -7.77
N GLY A 26 13.48 9.05 -7.84
CA GLY A 26 14.77 8.54 -7.44
C GLY A 26 15.86 8.75 -8.50
N LYS A 27 17.00 8.06 -8.34
CA LYS A 27 18.12 8.13 -9.28
C LYS A 27 17.95 7.22 -10.50
N THR A 28 17.14 6.17 -10.37
CA THR A 28 16.85 5.24 -11.46
C THR A 28 15.89 5.90 -12.44
N PRO A 29 16.16 5.84 -13.76
CA PRO A 29 15.25 6.36 -14.76
C PRO A 29 13.85 5.76 -14.64
N ASP A 30 12.83 6.57 -14.86
CA ASP A 30 11.43 6.14 -14.84
C ASP A 30 11.15 5.38 -16.14
N VAL A 31 10.86 4.10 -16.02
CA VAL A 31 10.51 3.20 -17.13
C VAL A 31 9.24 2.45 -16.76
N SER A 32 8.43 2.12 -17.76
CA SER A 32 7.25 1.29 -17.56
C SER A 32 7.64 -0.17 -17.23
N PHE A 33 6.70 -0.91 -16.64
CA PHE A 33 6.95 -2.34 -16.37
C PHE A 33 7.12 -3.15 -17.66
N ALA A 34 6.43 -2.77 -18.72
CA ALA A 34 6.60 -3.40 -20.04
C ALA A 34 8.02 -3.17 -20.59
N GLU A 35 8.52 -1.94 -20.54
CA GLU A 35 9.91 -1.65 -20.94
C GLU A 35 10.93 -2.40 -20.07
N ALA A 36 10.70 -2.50 -18.77
CA ALA A 36 11.56 -3.25 -17.87
C ALA A 36 11.57 -4.75 -18.22
N GLU A 37 10.42 -5.34 -18.56
CA GLU A 37 10.31 -6.72 -18.99
C GLU A 37 11.05 -6.95 -20.30
N GLU A 38 10.91 -6.06 -21.30
CA GLU A 38 11.62 -6.09 -22.56
C GLU A 38 13.15 -5.98 -22.39
N MET A 39 13.60 -5.21 -21.39
CA MET A 39 15.01 -5.13 -21.02
C MET A 39 15.53 -6.44 -20.39
N GLY A 40 14.65 -7.32 -19.88
CA GLY A 40 15.01 -8.61 -19.31
C GLY A 40 14.83 -8.71 -17.79
N TYR A 41 14.30 -7.70 -17.13
CA TYR A 41 13.94 -7.79 -15.70
C TYR A 41 12.78 -8.75 -15.49
N LYS A 42 12.81 -9.51 -14.39
CA LYS A 42 11.79 -10.52 -14.06
C LYS A 42 10.94 -10.13 -12.85
N ILE A 43 11.42 -9.21 -12.06
CA ILE A 43 10.74 -8.68 -10.89
C ILE A 43 10.91 -7.17 -10.88
N ALA A 44 9.82 -6.46 -10.61
CA ALA A 44 9.88 -5.04 -10.27
C ALA A 44 9.32 -4.84 -8.87
N ILE A 45 10.06 -4.11 -8.02
CA ILE A 45 9.57 -3.66 -6.72
C ILE A 45 9.38 -2.16 -6.73
N VAL A 46 8.33 -1.70 -6.07
CA VAL A 46 7.94 -0.29 -6.03
C VAL A 46 7.85 0.15 -4.57
N PRO A 47 8.99 0.25 -3.87
CA PRO A 47 9.01 0.61 -2.47
C PRO A 47 8.47 2.03 -2.29
N GLY A 48 7.72 2.23 -1.23
CA GLY A 48 7.16 3.55 -0.93
C GLY A 48 5.91 3.93 -1.72
N LEU A 49 5.48 3.16 -2.74
CA LEU A 49 4.26 3.48 -3.50
C LEU A 49 3.08 3.75 -2.57
N LEU A 50 2.72 2.77 -1.75
CA LEU A 50 1.56 2.88 -0.86
C LEU A 50 1.81 3.87 0.29
N LEU A 51 3.02 3.92 0.83
CA LEU A 51 3.38 4.83 1.91
C LEU A 51 3.25 6.29 1.48
N ILE A 52 3.81 6.65 0.33
CA ILE A 52 3.76 8.03 -0.19
C ILE A 52 2.32 8.44 -0.50
N GLN A 53 1.52 7.54 -1.09
CA GLN A 53 0.11 7.80 -1.35
C GLN A 53 -0.69 7.97 -0.05
N ALA A 54 -0.43 7.12 0.96
CA ALA A 54 -1.10 7.22 2.25
C ALA A 54 -0.77 8.54 2.96
N ILE A 55 0.51 8.95 2.97
CA ILE A 55 0.92 10.24 3.55
C ILE A 55 0.20 11.39 2.85
N GLY A 56 0.23 11.45 1.51
CA GLY A 56 -0.42 12.51 0.76
C GLY A 56 -1.94 12.56 0.98
N ALA A 57 -2.59 11.41 1.05
CA ALA A 57 -4.02 11.33 1.33
C ALA A 57 -4.36 11.79 2.76
N CYS A 58 -3.54 11.43 3.75
CA CYS A 58 -3.71 11.88 5.13
C CYS A 58 -3.49 13.39 5.26
N ASP A 59 -2.43 13.93 4.66
CA ASP A 59 -2.13 15.36 4.68
C ASP A 59 -3.27 16.17 4.05
N GLN A 60 -3.81 15.72 2.92
CA GLN A 60 -4.95 16.36 2.28
C GLN A 60 -6.20 16.34 3.18
N ALA A 61 -6.54 15.18 3.75
CA ALA A 61 -7.71 15.05 4.62
C ALA A 61 -7.59 15.95 5.87
N LEU A 62 -6.40 16.06 6.47
CA LEU A 62 -6.15 16.93 7.61
C LEU A 62 -6.24 18.41 7.24
N ALA A 63 -5.73 18.80 6.08
CA ALA A 63 -5.82 20.16 5.57
C ALA A 63 -7.28 20.56 5.32
N ASP A 64 -8.06 19.70 4.66
CA ASP A 64 -9.48 19.91 4.39
C ASP A 64 -10.29 20.00 5.69
N MET A 65 -10.06 19.10 6.64
CA MET A 65 -10.71 19.13 7.95
C MET A 65 -10.42 20.44 8.70
N LYS A 66 -9.17 20.90 8.66
CA LYS A 66 -8.78 22.18 9.29
C LYS A 66 -9.43 23.38 8.62
N ALA A 67 -9.53 23.38 7.30
CA ALA A 67 -10.12 24.47 6.53
C ALA A 67 -11.65 24.54 6.69
N GLU A 68 -12.32 23.38 6.69
CA GLU A 68 -13.79 23.31 6.73
C GLU A 68 -14.35 23.25 8.15
N GLY A 69 -13.55 22.94 9.16
CA GLY A 69 -13.98 22.79 10.55
C GLY A 69 -14.92 21.59 10.78
N ARG A 70 -14.90 20.61 9.89
CA ARG A 70 -15.73 19.40 9.92
C ARG A 70 -15.03 18.22 9.25
N HIS A 71 -15.65 17.03 9.35
CA HIS A 71 -15.13 15.84 8.66
C HIS A 71 -15.13 16.07 7.14
N PRO A 72 -13.97 15.97 6.48
CA PRO A 72 -13.86 16.18 5.04
C PRO A 72 -14.54 15.03 4.27
N LYS A 73 -14.84 15.30 3.00
CA LYS A 73 -15.31 14.24 2.10
C LYS A 73 -14.18 13.22 1.90
N PRO A 74 -14.42 11.92 2.11
CA PRO A 74 -13.38 10.92 1.90
C PRO A 74 -12.98 10.83 0.42
N LEU A 75 -11.70 10.55 0.16
CA LEU A 75 -11.17 10.34 -1.20
C LEU A 75 -11.77 9.11 -1.88
N ALA A 76 -12.12 8.10 -1.10
CA ALA A 76 -12.82 6.92 -1.58
C ALA A 76 -14.23 6.88 -1.01
N ASP A 77 -15.21 6.53 -1.84
CA ASP A 77 -16.58 6.32 -1.40
C ASP A 77 -16.68 4.93 -0.71
N LEU A 78 -16.20 4.91 0.52
CA LEU A 78 -16.17 3.72 1.37
C LEU A 78 -16.95 4.00 2.65
N SER A 79 -17.92 3.16 2.94
CA SER A 79 -18.53 3.14 4.28
C SER A 79 -17.54 2.58 5.32
N PRO A 80 -17.75 2.83 6.61
CA PRO A 80 -16.97 2.19 7.67
C PRO A 80 -16.99 0.65 7.56
N ALA A 81 -18.14 0.07 7.19
CA ALA A 81 -18.27 -1.37 7.00
C ALA A 81 -17.38 -1.88 5.85
N ASP A 82 -17.33 -1.16 4.72
CA ASP A 82 -16.45 -1.52 3.59
C ASP A 82 -14.97 -1.41 3.96
N ALA A 83 -14.61 -0.40 4.74
CA ALA A 83 -13.24 -0.25 5.23
C ALA A 83 -12.84 -1.43 6.14
N PHE A 84 -13.70 -1.82 7.08
CA PHE A 84 -13.46 -2.99 7.93
C PHE A 84 -13.44 -4.29 7.14
N ALA A 85 -14.32 -4.46 6.16
CA ALA A 85 -14.32 -5.64 5.29
C ALA A 85 -12.99 -5.79 4.54
N ARG A 86 -12.40 -4.69 4.06
CA ARG A 86 -11.08 -4.71 3.39
C ARG A 86 -9.93 -5.17 4.28
N VAL A 87 -10.03 -4.97 5.58
CA VAL A 87 -9.03 -5.44 6.56
C VAL A 87 -9.40 -6.77 7.21
N GLY A 88 -10.35 -7.49 6.62
CA GLY A 88 -10.66 -8.86 7.01
C GLY A 88 -11.64 -9.01 8.18
N ALA A 89 -12.48 -8.01 8.46
CA ALA A 89 -13.45 -8.08 9.57
C ALA A 89 -14.32 -9.34 9.53
N ALA A 90 -14.79 -9.75 8.35
CA ALA A 90 -15.61 -10.95 8.19
C ALA A 90 -14.90 -12.25 8.64
N GLU A 91 -13.58 -12.29 8.57
CA GLU A 91 -12.78 -13.41 9.08
C GLU A 91 -12.54 -13.31 10.59
N TRP A 92 -12.35 -12.09 11.11
CA TRP A 92 -12.01 -11.87 12.50
C TRP A 92 -13.21 -11.86 13.45
N ASP A 93 -14.37 -11.40 13.00
CA ASP A 93 -15.57 -11.31 13.84
C ASP A 93 -16.05 -12.68 14.38
N PRO A 94 -16.07 -13.78 13.59
CA PRO A 94 -16.36 -15.11 14.12
C PRO A 94 -15.34 -15.59 15.16
N ARG A 95 -14.07 -15.19 15.02
CA ARG A 95 -13.02 -15.54 15.98
C ARG A 95 -13.24 -14.86 17.33
N ARG A 96 -13.72 -13.61 17.35
CA ARG A 96 -14.06 -12.89 18.58
C ARG A 96 -15.13 -13.63 19.39
N GLU A 97 -16.16 -14.18 18.73
CA GLU A 97 -17.21 -14.96 19.41
C GLU A 97 -16.64 -16.26 20.00
N GLN A 98 -15.72 -16.92 19.30
CA GLN A 98 -15.05 -18.12 19.79
C GLN A 98 -14.26 -17.90 21.09
N TYR A 99 -13.69 -16.71 21.26
CA TYR A 99 -12.84 -16.37 22.43
C TYR A 99 -13.54 -15.40 23.39
N ARG A 100 -14.86 -15.21 23.26
CA ARG A 100 -15.63 -14.39 24.18
C ARG A 100 -15.69 -15.07 25.55
N GLU A 101 -15.19 -14.39 26.59
CA GLU A 101 -15.35 -14.87 27.96
C GLU A 101 -16.85 -14.98 28.31
N PRO A 102 -17.27 -16.07 28.98
CA PRO A 102 -18.66 -16.15 29.44
C PRO A 102 -18.94 -14.95 30.35
N ALA A 103 -20.08 -14.30 30.11
CA ALA A 103 -20.49 -13.18 30.95
C ALA A 103 -20.40 -13.59 32.43
N VAL A 104 -19.63 -12.84 33.22
CA VAL A 104 -19.60 -13.02 34.65
C VAL A 104 -21.01 -12.81 35.12
N LYS A 105 -21.68 -13.88 35.59
CA LYS A 105 -22.95 -13.74 36.30
C LYS A 105 -22.66 -12.93 37.55
N ASP A 106 -23.21 -11.74 37.61
CA ASP A 106 -23.16 -10.95 38.84
C ASP A 106 -23.60 -11.84 39.98
N ALA A 107 -22.68 -12.15 40.87
CA ALA A 107 -22.97 -12.74 42.16
C ALA A 107 -23.56 -11.62 43.02
N ALA A 108 -24.84 -11.36 42.77
CA ALA A 108 -25.67 -10.54 43.64
C ALA A 108 -26.68 -11.47 44.32
N GLU A 109 -26.30 -12.00 45.44
CA GLU A 109 -27.19 -12.33 46.56
C GLU A 109 -26.48 -11.97 47.88
#